data_47569973a33a41ae08cb9e7b41034271
#
_entry.id   47569973a33a41ae08cb9e7b41034271
#
_cell.length_a   1.000
_cell.length_b   1.000
_cell.length_c   1.000
_cell.angle_alpha   90.00
_cell.angle_beta   90.00
_cell.angle_gamma   90.00
#
_symmetry.space_group_name_H-M   'P 1'
#
loop_
_entity.id
_entity.type
_entity.pdbx_description
1 polymer ?
#
loop_
_entity_poly.entity_id
_entity_poly.type
_entity_poly.pdbx_seq_one_letter_code
_entity_poly.pdbx_strand_id
1 'polypeptide(L)'
;MASEPQIDTSPEVSDEIRQTTCYMCACRCGINVHIRDDKIRYIEGNRDHPINKGVLCAKGSAGIMQHYSPARLKQPMKRVGPRGSGEFEPISWDEALTIATDWLAPVREKDPKKLAFFTGRDQSQALTSWWAKQFGTPNFAAHGGFCSVNMAAGGIYTIGGAFWEFGAPDW
;
A
#
# COMPACT_ATOMS: atom_id res chain seq x y z
N MET A 1 35.52 22.90 -35.08
CA MET A 1 35.16 21.79 -34.16
C MET A 1 33.81 22.12 -33.61
N ALA A 2 32.79 21.30 -33.90
CA ALA A 2 31.46 21.47 -33.29
C ALA A 2 31.64 21.08 -31.80
N SER A 3 31.25 21.99 -30.89
CA SER A 3 31.23 21.69 -29.46
C SER A 3 30.19 20.59 -29.25
N GLU A 4 30.58 19.53 -28.53
CA GLU A 4 29.60 18.54 -28.09
C GLU A 4 28.49 19.25 -27.28
N PRO A 5 27.22 18.88 -27.48
CA PRO A 5 26.14 19.47 -26.70
C PRO A 5 26.37 19.17 -25.21
N GLN A 6 26.42 20.22 -24.41
CA GLN A 6 26.47 20.06 -22.96
C GLN A 6 25.13 19.54 -22.48
N ILE A 7 25.15 18.36 -21.86
CA ILE A 7 23.99 17.80 -21.19
C ILE A 7 23.96 18.39 -19.77
N ASP A 8 22.87 19.04 -19.41
CA ASP A 8 22.64 19.42 -18.01
C ASP A 8 22.44 18.14 -17.19
N THR A 9 23.41 17.86 -16.33
CA THR A 9 23.40 16.68 -15.45
C THR A 9 22.63 16.91 -14.15
N SER A 10 22.16 18.13 -13.93
CA SER A 10 21.42 18.50 -12.72
C SER A 10 20.20 19.41 -13.07
N PRO A 11 19.33 19.00 -14.01
CA PRO A 11 18.19 19.83 -14.36
C PRO A 11 17.28 20.02 -13.16
N GLU A 12 16.69 21.20 -13.05
CA GLU A 12 15.67 21.47 -12.05
C GLU A 12 14.45 20.56 -12.29
N VAL A 13 14.21 19.65 -11.36
CA VAL A 13 13.17 18.62 -11.51
C VAL A 13 11.80 19.14 -11.08
N SER A 14 11.75 20.11 -10.16
CA SER A 14 10.52 20.55 -9.51
C SER A 14 10.59 21.98 -9.00
N ASP A 15 9.41 22.57 -8.84
CA ASP A 15 9.22 23.89 -8.22
C ASP A 15 9.08 23.74 -6.68
N GLU A 16 8.66 22.56 -6.25
CA GLU A 16 8.37 22.25 -4.85
C GLU A 16 8.79 20.84 -4.50
N ILE A 17 9.31 20.66 -3.29
CA ILE A 17 9.61 19.33 -2.72
C ILE A 17 8.81 19.19 -1.43
N ARG A 18 8.00 18.14 -1.34
CA ARG A 18 7.26 17.76 -0.11
C ARG A 18 7.80 16.48 0.48
N GLN A 19 8.12 16.54 1.76
CA GLN A 19 8.54 15.38 2.52
C GLN A 19 7.31 14.63 3.05
N THR A 20 7.31 13.31 2.87
CA THR A 20 6.24 12.45 3.37
C THR A 20 6.73 11.02 3.56
N THR A 21 5.81 10.12 3.85
CA THR A 21 6.10 8.70 4.07
C THR A 21 5.57 7.86 2.90
N CYS A 22 6.40 6.95 2.41
CA CYS A 22 6.02 5.99 1.38
C CYS A 22 4.94 5.03 1.91
N TYR A 23 3.88 4.85 1.12
CA TYR A 23 2.75 3.99 1.49
C TYR A 23 2.68 2.68 0.68
N MET A 24 3.70 2.37 -0.12
CA MET A 24 3.70 1.21 -1.02
C MET A 24 3.88 -0.14 -0.31
N CYS A 25 4.43 -0.12 0.91
CA CYS A 25 4.60 -1.32 1.74
C CYS A 25 4.74 -0.95 3.21
N ALA A 26 4.99 -1.94 4.05
CA ALA A 26 5.12 -1.75 5.50
C ALA A 26 6.39 -1.06 5.96
N CYS A 27 7.41 -0.88 5.11
CA CYS A 27 8.68 -0.27 5.52
C CYS A 27 8.57 1.22 5.82
N ARG A 28 7.58 1.92 5.27
CA ARG A 28 7.28 3.33 5.59
C ARG A 28 8.47 4.26 5.44
N CYS A 29 9.23 4.09 4.38
CA CYS A 29 10.39 4.93 4.09
C CYS A 29 9.99 6.40 4.00
N GLY A 30 10.83 7.30 4.53
CA GLY A 30 10.72 8.73 4.28
C GLY A 30 11.08 9.05 2.83
N ILE A 31 10.26 9.84 2.18
CA ILE A 31 10.42 10.21 0.77
C ILE A 31 10.32 11.71 0.56
N ASN A 32 11.01 12.18 -0.48
CA ASN A 32 10.83 13.49 -1.07
C ASN A 32 9.99 13.35 -2.34
N VAL A 33 8.90 14.07 -2.40
CA VAL A 33 8.02 14.13 -3.57
C VAL A 33 8.26 15.45 -4.28
N HIS A 34 8.78 15.36 -5.48
CA HIS A 34 9.05 16.49 -6.35
C HIS A 34 7.80 16.83 -7.16
N ILE A 35 7.33 18.08 -7.04
CA ILE A 35 6.12 18.57 -7.66
C ILE A 35 6.48 19.70 -8.65
N ARG A 36 5.90 19.67 -9.83
CA ARG A 36 5.95 20.73 -10.81
C ARG A 36 4.59 20.88 -11.48
N ASP A 37 4.07 22.09 -11.57
CA ASP A 37 2.74 22.38 -12.13
C ASP A 37 1.65 21.55 -11.45
N ASP A 38 1.66 21.46 -10.11
CA ASP A 38 0.76 20.66 -9.28
C ASP A 38 0.78 19.14 -9.59
N LYS A 39 1.80 18.66 -10.28
CA LYS A 39 1.95 17.25 -10.63
C LYS A 39 3.20 16.65 -10.02
N ILE A 40 3.09 15.44 -9.51
CA ILE A 40 4.25 14.68 -9.07
C ILE A 40 5.10 14.35 -10.30
N ARG A 41 6.36 14.75 -10.25
CA ARG A 41 7.33 14.52 -11.33
C ARG A 41 8.31 13.43 -10.99
N TYR A 42 8.68 13.33 -9.72
CA TYR A 42 9.69 12.40 -9.26
C TYR A 42 9.51 12.08 -7.79
N ILE A 43 9.88 10.87 -7.39
CA ILE A 43 9.88 10.43 -5.98
C ILE A 43 11.23 9.80 -5.69
N GLU A 44 11.89 10.28 -4.65
CA GLU A 44 13.15 9.75 -4.14
C GLU A 44 13.11 9.52 -2.63
N GLY A 45 14.10 8.80 -2.11
CA GLY A 45 14.27 8.63 -0.67
C GLY A 45 14.74 9.93 -0.01
N ASN A 46 14.16 10.25 1.14
CA ASN A 46 14.59 11.38 1.96
C ASN A 46 15.90 11.03 2.70
N ARG A 47 16.97 11.74 2.40
CA ARG A 47 18.31 11.52 2.99
C ARG A 47 18.35 11.90 4.48
N ASP A 48 17.50 12.81 4.92
CA ASP A 48 17.42 13.25 6.31
C ASP A 48 16.57 12.32 7.18
N HIS A 49 15.91 11.34 6.56
CA HIS A 49 15.10 10.40 7.31
C HIS A 49 15.97 9.42 8.10
N PRO A 50 15.76 9.26 9.43
CA PRO A 50 16.70 8.55 10.30
C PRO A 50 16.85 7.06 10.00
N ILE A 51 15.85 6.44 9.38
CA ILE A 51 15.86 5.00 9.12
C ILE A 51 16.38 4.69 7.71
N ASN A 52 15.73 5.18 6.67
CA ASN A 52 16.10 4.81 5.29
C ASN A 52 17.17 5.70 4.66
N LYS A 53 17.51 6.84 5.26
CA LYS A 53 18.66 7.70 4.88
C LYS A 53 18.80 7.91 3.35
N GLY A 54 17.69 8.11 2.66
CA GLY A 54 17.67 8.29 1.21
C GLY A 54 17.49 7.01 0.39
N VAL A 55 17.59 5.83 0.98
CA VAL A 55 17.34 4.57 0.26
C VAL A 55 15.85 4.40 -0.02
N LEU A 56 15.50 4.14 -1.27
CA LEU A 56 14.14 3.87 -1.69
C LEU A 56 14.13 2.74 -2.70
N CYS A 57 13.27 1.76 -2.50
CA CYS A 57 13.15 0.64 -3.43
C CYS A 57 12.33 1.02 -4.68
N ALA A 58 12.42 0.18 -5.71
CA ALA A 58 11.70 0.39 -6.97
C ALA A 58 10.18 0.59 -6.80
N LYS A 59 9.55 -0.06 -5.82
CA LYS A 59 8.12 0.14 -5.54
C LYS A 59 7.81 1.59 -5.12
N GLY A 60 8.63 2.16 -4.25
CA GLY A 60 8.46 3.53 -3.79
C GLY A 60 8.65 4.53 -4.92
N SER A 61 9.70 4.39 -5.71
CA SER A 61 9.96 5.23 -6.88
C SER A 61 8.88 5.10 -7.95
N ALA A 62 8.35 3.88 -8.16
CA ALA A 62 7.26 3.62 -9.10
C ALA A 62 5.87 4.08 -8.62
N GLY A 63 5.74 4.60 -7.41
CA GLY A 63 4.47 5.12 -6.87
C GLY A 63 3.81 6.17 -7.77
N ILE A 64 4.60 6.95 -8.48
CA ILE A 64 4.11 7.92 -9.46
C ILE A 64 3.33 7.23 -10.59
N MET A 65 3.79 6.09 -11.07
CA MET A 65 3.11 5.35 -12.14
C MET A 65 1.77 4.80 -11.67
N GLN A 66 1.70 4.31 -10.43
CA GLN A 66 0.45 3.87 -9.83
C GLN A 66 -0.54 5.03 -9.66
N HIS A 67 -0.04 6.20 -9.25
CA HIS A 67 -0.87 7.39 -9.03
C HIS A 67 -1.50 7.90 -10.33
N TYR A 68 -0.74 7.93 -11.42
CA TYR A 68 -1.19 8.45 -12.71
C TYR A 68 -1.60 7.37 -13.71
N SER A 69 -1.63 6.11 -13.32
CA SER A 69 -2.05 5.03 -14.21
C SER A 69 -3.43 5.30 -14.81
N PRO A 70 -3.60 5.20 -16.13
CA PRO A 70 -4.92 5.29 -16.76
C PRO A 70 -5.84 4.14 -16.33
N ALA A 71 -5.27 3.02 -15.87
CA ALA A 71 -6.03 1.89 -15.36
C ALA A 71 -6.44 2.04 -13.88
N ARG A 72 -6.04 3.15 -13.21
CA ARG A 72 -6.42 3.39 -11.83
C ARG A 72 -7.93 3.60 -11.71
N LEU A 73 -8.57 2.83 -10.84
CA LEU A 73 -9.98 3.00 -10.51
C LEU A 73 -10.18 4.33 -9.78
N LYS A 74 -11.13 5.13 -10.24
CA LYS A 74 -11.47 6.45 -9.68
C LYS A 74 -12.83 6.47 -8.98
N GLN A 75 -13.60 5.40 -9.13
CA GLN A 75 -14.92 5.23 -8.56
C GLN A 75 -15.21 3.74 -8.34
N PRO A 76 -16.20 3.39 -7.53
CA PRO A 76 -16.59 2.00 -7.36
C PRO A 76 -17.01 1.35 -8.68
N MET A 77 -16.72 0.07 -8.80
CA MET A 77 -17.04 -0.74 -9.98
C MET A 77 -17.86 -1.95 -9.56
N LYS A 78 -18.98 -2.19 -10.24
CA LYS A 78 -19.82 -3.35 -10.05
C LYS A 78 -19.62 -4.33 -11.20
N ARG A 79 -19.40 -5.60 -10.90
CA ARG A 79 -19.33 -6.63 -11.91
C ARG A 79 -20.71 -6.90 -12.49
N VAL A 80 -20.82 -6.86 -13.82
CA VAL A 80 -22.08 -7.11 -14.56
C VAL A 80 -22.05 -8.41 -15.36
N GLY A 81 -20.85 -8.91 -15.66
CA GLY A 81 -20.67 -10.18 -16.34
C GLY A 81 -20.49 -11.38 -15.39
N PRO A 82 -20.39 -12.60 -15.93
CA PRO A 82 -20.11 -13.79 -15.15
C PRO A 82 -18.74 -13.69 -14.47
N ARG A 83 -18.53 -14.51 -13.44
CA ARG A 83 -17.25 -14.52 -12.72
C ARG A 83 -16.10 -14.85 -13.68
N GLY A 84 -15.10 -13.97 -13.70
CA GLY A 84 -13.93 -14.11 -14.56
C GLY A 84 -14.03 -13.42 -15.92
N SER A 85 -15.20 -12.86 -16.31
CA SER A 85 -15.34 -12.12 -17.59
C SER A 85 -14.58 -10.82 -17.66
N GLY A 86 -14.32 -10.19 -16.50
CA GLY A 86 -13.71 -8.85 -16.44
C GLY A 86 -14.67 -7.72 -16.80
N GLU A 87 -15.95 -7.98 -16.90
CA GLU A 87 -16.97 -6.98 -17.24
C GLU A 87 -17.46 -6.25 -16.00
N PHE A 88 -17.19 -4.94 -15.96
CA PHE A 88 -17.54 -4.06 -14.85
C PHE A 88 -18.16 -2.77 -15.37
N GLU A 89 -19.11 -2.23 -14.61
CA GLU A 89 -19.67 -0.91 -14.82
C GLU A 89 -19.38 0.00 -13.62
N PRO A 90 -19.17 1.31 -13.84
CA PRO A 90 -19.04 2.26 -12.76
C PRO A 90 -20.38 2.50 -12.05
N ILE A 91 -20.34 2.58 -10.73
CA ILE A 91 -21.48 2.89 -9.87
C ILE A 91 -21.17 4.03 -8.91
N SER A 92 -22.19 4.61 -8.29
CA SER A 92 -21.99 5.61 -7.24
C SER A 92 -21.49 4.98 -5.94
N TRP A 93 -20.91 5.79 -5.06
CA TRP A 93 -20.55 5.35 -3.71
C TRP A 93 -21.77 4.93 -2.89
N ASP A 94 -22.90 5.62 -3.03
CA ASP A 94 -24.14 5.28 -2.32
C ASP A 94 -24.67 3.91 -2.75
N GLU A 95 -24.66 3.63 -4.05
CA GLU A 95 -25.02 2.32 -4.58
C GLU A 95 -24.06 1.23 -4.08
N ALA A 96 -22.75 1.48 -4.11
CA ALA A 96 -21.75 0.52 -3.64
C ALA A 96 -21.92 0.19 -2.16
N LEU A 97 -22.16 1.20 -1.31
CA LEU A 97 -22.39 1.01 0.11
C LEU A 97 -23.71 0.29 0.40
N THR A 98 -24.77 0.59 -0.36
CA THR A 98 -26.05 -0.12 -0.27
C THR A 98 -25.88 -1.60 -0.59
N ILE A 99 -25.25 -1.93 -1.72
CA ILE A 99 -24.98 -3.33 -2.11
C ILE A 99 -24.15 -4.05 -1.04
N ALA A 100 -23.09 -3.41 -0.53
CA ALA A 100 -22.23 -4.02 0.50
C ALA A 100 -23.02 -4.26 1.80
N THR A 101 -23.90 -3.33 2.17
CA THR A 101 -24.74 -3.47 3.36
C THR A 101 -25.76 -4.59 3.19
N ASP A 102 -26.43 -4.65 2.04
CA ASP A 102 -27.43 -5.69 1.75
C ASP A 102 -26.83 -7.10 1.77
N TRP A 103 -25.56 -7.24 1.39
CA TRP A 103 -24.87 -8.53 1.47
C TRP A 103 -24.40 -8.88 2.87
N LEU A 104 -23.90 -7.91 3.62
CA LEU A 104 -23.27 -8.14 4.91
C LEU A 104 -24.25 -8.15 6.09
N ALA A 105 -25.31 -7.35 6.06
CA ALA A 105 -26.26 -7.28 7.16
C ALA A 105 -26.92 -8.63 7.48
N PRO A 106 -27.43 -9.40 6.51
CA PRO A 106 -28.00 -10.72 6.79
C PRO A 106 -26.99 -11.72 7.37
N VAL A 107 -25.71 -11.62 6.97
CA VAL A 107 -24.65 -12.45 7.53
C VAL A 107 -24.40 -12.08 8.97
N ARG A 108 -24.32 -10.78 9.28
CA ARG A 108 -24.11 -10.27 10.63
C ARG A 108 -25.24 -10.67 11.57
N GLU A 109 -26.49 -10.57 11.11
CA GLU A 109 -27.68 -10.85 11.91
C GLU A 109 -27.87 -12.35 12.18
N LYS A 110 -27.64 -13.20 11.17
CA LYS A 110 -27.92 -14.64 11.27
C LYS A 110 -26.74 -15.42 11.86
N ASP A 111 -25.55 -15.23 11.34
CA ASP A 111 -24.34 -15.95 11.76
C ASP A 111 -23.09 -15.19 11.31
N PRO A 112 -22.53 -14.29 12.11
CA PRO A 112 -21.36 -13.53 11.73
C PRO A 112 -20.10 -14.39 11.53
N LYS A 113 -20.09 -15.63 12.01
CA LYS A 113 -18.98 -16.59 11.78
C LYS A 113 -18.82 -17.00 10.32
N LYS A 114 -19.83 -16.75 9.50
CA LYS A 114 -19.75 -16.99 8.05
C LYS A 114 -18.91 -15.98 7.30
N LEU A 115 -18.55 -14.85 7.92
CA LEU A 115 -17.61 -13.90 7.36
C LEU A 115 -16.19 -14.27 7.78
N ALA A 116 -15.31 -14.51 6.80
CA ALA A 116 -13.86 -14.53 6.99
C ALA A 116 -13.26 -13.23 6.47
N PHE A 117 -12.46 -12.56 7.30
CA PHE A 117 -11.86 -11.28 6.98
C PHE A 117 -10.34 -11.36 7.04
N PHE A 118 -9.68 -11.18 5.89
CA PHE A 118 -8.24 -11.24 5.77
C PHE A 118 -7.69 -9.87 5.38
N THR A 119 -6.64 -9.41 6.04
CA THR A 119 -5.99 -8.16 5.70
C THR A 119 -4.51 -8.34 5.41
N GLY A 120 -3.99 -7.46 4.54
CA GLY A 120 -2.56 -7.32 4.32
C GLY A 120 -1.87 -6.55 5.44
N ARG A 121 -0.58 -6.27 5.25
CA ARG A 121 0.21 -5.45 6.15
C ARG A 121 0.08 -3.97 5.73
N ASP A 122 -0.98 -3.34 6.16
CA ASP A 122 -1.22 -1.92 5.93
C ASP A 122 -1.43 -1.16 7.26
N GLN A 123 -1.52 0.14 7.18
CA GLN A 123 -1.70 0.97 8.39
C GLN A 123 -3.13 0.94 8.91
N SER A 124 -4.08 0.48 8.10
CA SER A 124 -5.49 0.39 8.46
C SER A 124 -5.82 -0.84 9.29
N GLN A 125 -4.85 -1.73 9.57
CA GLN A 125 -5.09 -2.99 10.29
C GLN A 125 -5.80 -2.79 11.63
N ALA A 126 -5.48 -1.72 12.35
CA ALA A 126 -6.16 -1.42 13.61
C ALA A 126 -7.65 -1.17 13.41
N LEU A 127 -8.02 -0.43 12.37
CA LEU A 127 -9.40 -0.14 12.02
C LEU A 127 -10.12 -1.38 11.50
N THR A 128 -9.48 -2.15 10.63
CA THR A 128 -10.08 -3.35 10.04
C THR A 128 -10.27 -4.47 11.06
N SER A 129 -9.35 -4.64 12.02
CA SER A 129 -9.51 -5.59 13.11
C SER A 129 -10.63 -5.17 14.08
N TRP A 130 -10.71 -3.89 14.38
CA TRP A 130 -11.81 -3.33 15.17
C TRP A 130 -13.15 -3.53 14.47
N TRP A 131 -13.22 -3.25 13.16
CA TRP A 131 -14.41 -3.47 12.35
C TRP A 131 -14.86 -4.94 12.38
N ALA A 132 -13.94 -5.88 12.16
CA ALA A 132 -14.26 -7.31 12.21
C ALA A 132 -14.81 -7.74 13.58
N LYS A 133 -14.25 -7.19 14.67
CA LYS A 133 -14.76 -7.39 16.02
C LYS A 133 -16.17 -6.81 16.20
N GLN A 134 -16.44 -5.61 15.70
CA GLN A 134 -17.76 -4.99 15.76
C GLN A 134 -18.78 -5.71 14.87
N PHE A 135 -18.33 -6.30 13.76
CA PHE A 135 -19.17 -7.15 12.93
C PHE A 135 -19.57 -8.42 13.68
N GLY A 136 -18.72 -8.95 14.54
CA GLY A 136 -18.94 -10.13 15.36
C GLY A 136 -18.32 -11.41 14.80
N THR A 137 -17.46 -11.31 13.76
CA THR A 137 -16.76 -12.48 13.25
C THR A 137 -15.49 -12.80 14.05
N PRO A 138 -15.28 -14.05 14.47
CA PRO A 138 -14.00 -14.50 15.01
C PRO A 138 -12.97 -14.83 13.92
N ASN A 139 -13.41 -14.90 12.65
CA ASN A 139 -12.58 -15.36 11.52
C ASN A 139 -11.80 -14.19 10.92
N PHE A 140 -11.00 -13.52 11.74
CA PHE A 140 -10.11 -12.46 11.33
C PHE A 140 -8.66 -12.94 11.28
N ALA A 141 -7.98 -12.66 10.19
CA ALA A 141 -6.56 -12.93 10.06
C ALA A 141 -5.85 -11.77 9.37
N ALA A 142 -4.73 -11.36 9.97
CA ALA A 142 -3.88 -10.30 9.46
C ALA A 142 -2.51 -10.86 9.08
N HIS A 143 -1.77 -10.09 8.31
CA HIS A 143 -0.42 -10.42 7.84
C HIS A 143 0.49 -10.94 8.98
N GLY A 144 0.40 -10.39 10.18
CA GLY A 144 1.19 -10.82 11.33
C GLY A 144 1.08 -12.33 11.60
N GLY A 145 -0.13 -12.90 11.48
CA GLY A 145 -0.38 -14.32 11.69
C GLY A 145 0.17 -15.24 10.60
N PHE A 146 0.37 -14.72 9.39
CA PHE A 146 0.83 -15.52 8.26
C PHE A 146 2.31 -15.35 7.96
N CYS A 147 2.79 -14.12 7.88
CA CYS A 147 4.17 -13.82 7.48
C CYS A 147 5.09 -13.66 8.70
N SER A 148 4.78 -12.77 9.62
CA SER A 148 5.69 -12.43 10.72
C SER A 148 5.91 -13.62 11.67
N VAL A 149 4.89 -14.41 11.94
CA VAL A 149 5.02 -15.61 12.79
C VAL A 149 5.88 -16.67 12.11
N ASN A 150 5.66 -16.95 10.82
CA ASN A 150 6.47 -17.91 10.08
C ASN A 150 7.93 -17.48 9.96
N MET A 151 8.12 -16.20 9.78
CA MET A 151 9.43 -15.60 9.66
C MET A 151 10.18 -15.64 11.01
N ALA A 152 9.48 -15.35 12.11
CA ALA A 152 10.04 -15.50 13.47
C ALA A 152 10.39 -16.95 13.78
N ALA A 153 9.53 -17.90 13.44
CA ALA A 153 9.81 -19.32 13.60
C ALA A 153 11.04 -19.75 12.79
N GLY A 154 11.11 -19.36 11.51
CA GLY A 154 12.30 -19.61 10.67
C GLY A 154 13.58 -19.05 11.29
N GLY A 155 13.56 -17.83 11.79
CA GLY A 155 14.69 -17.22 12.49
C GLY A 155 15.11 -17.98 13.74
N ILE A 156 14.18 -18.38 14.59
CA ILE A 156 14.48 -19.17 15.80
C ILE A 156 15.18 -20.47 15.45
N TYR A 157 14.69 -21.19 14.44
CA TYR A 157 15.22 -22.49 14.07
C TYR A 157 16.55 -22.41 13.28
N THR A 158 16.85 -21.28 12.67
CA THR A 158 18.06 -21.15 11.81
C THR A 158 19.19 -20.38 12.48
N ILE A 159 18.88 -19.27 13.14
CA ILE A 159 19.86 -18.35 13.74
C ILE A 159 19.66 -18.12 15.24
N GLY A 160 18.68 -18.78 15.85
CA GLY A 160 18.39 -18.68 17.29
C GLY A 160 17.66 -17.40 17.72
N GLY A 161 17.20 -16.57 16.79
CA GLY A 161 16.49 -15.31 17.09
C GLY A 161 15.17 -15.18 16.37
N ALA A 162 14.12 -14.76 17.08
CA ALA A 162 12.76 -14.63 16.54
C ALA A 162 12.62 -13.48 15.55
N PHE A 163 13.40 -12.42 15.75
CA PHE A 163 13.43 -11.26 14.89
C PHE A 163 14.86 -11.07 14.45
N TRP A 164 15.08 -11.03 13.15
CA TRP A 164 16.31 -10.67 12.55
C TRP A 164 16.31 -9.16 12.39
N GLU A 165 17.33 -8.60 12.82
CA GLU A 165 17.71 -7.28 12.37
C GLU A 165 18.56 -7.47 11.09
N PHE A 166 17.93 -7.92 10.01
CA PHE A 166 18.58 -7.84 8.71
C PHE A 166 18.73 -6.40 8.35
N GLY A 167 19.77 -5.84 8.91
CA GLY A 167 20.32 -4.61 8.50
C GLY A 167 19.28 -3.53 8.35
N ALA A 168 19.03 -2.82 9.41
CA ALA A 168 19.50 -1.46 9.27
C ALA A 168 21.02 -1.60 9.19
N PRO A 169 21.61 -1.79 8.00
CA PRO A 169 23.03 -1.74 7.92
C PRO A 169 23.39 -0.37 8.42
N ASP A 170 24.30 -0.30 9.34
CA ASP A 170 24.99 0.92 9.71
C ASP A 170 25.84 1.36 8.52
N TRP A 171 25.18 1.60 7.42
CA TRP A 171 25.74 2.14 6.21
C TRP A 171 25.42 3.59 6.02
#